data_62d48e603377e47b0f26f6b6b0d62d31
#
_entry.id   62d48e603377e47b0f26f6b6b0d62d31
#
_cell.length_a   1.000
_cell.length_b   1.000
_cell.length_c   1.000
_cell.angle_alpha   90.00
_cell.angle_beta   90.00
_cell.angle_gamma   90.00
#
_symmetry.space_group_name_H-M   'P 1'
#
loop_
_entity.id
_entity.type
_entity.pdbx_description
1 polymer ?
#
loop_
_entity_poly.entity_id
_entity_poly.type
_entity_poly.pdbx_seq_one_letter_code
_entity_poly.pdbx_strand_id
1 'polypeptide(L)'
;MIKSKVIILMLAGSLSACGQFYQKHSHRNVTEMETNKISNKTVKAAIEAWQQGNSELWLSLFTEDAKLLDDGKIRNFKEFSTKAIGHERFTSFEKVENNGLSIYGQFHSDTWGDFKTYFKFYINNVGQIYKLEIGQADY
;
A
#
# COMPACT_ATOMS: atom_id res chain seq x y z
N MET A 1 35.64 -17.96 -40.76
CA MET A 1 34.58 -18.98 -40.67
C MET A 1 33.94 -19.12 -39.28
N ILE A 2 34.26 -18.28 -38.32
CA ILE A 2 33.77 -18.43 -36.92
C ILE A 2 32.99 -17.18 -36.48
N LYS A 3 32.50 -16.38 -37.41
CA LYS A 3 31.94 -15.05 -37.10
C LYS A 3 30.40 -14.97 -36.98
N SER A 4 29.69 -16.08 -37.16
CA SER A 4 28.22 -16.04 -37.17
C SER A 4 27.54 -16.55 -35.89
N LYS A 5 28.29 -16.98 -34.90
CA LYS A 5 27.69 -17.55 -33.66
C LYS A 5 27.54 -16.58 -32.49
N VAL A 6 28.12 -15.40 -32.57
CA VAL A 6 28.12 -14.45 -31.41
C VAL A 6 26.91 -13.48 -31.44
N ILE A 7 26.30 -13.30 -32.60
CA ILE A 7 25.24 -12.30 -32.77
C ILE A 7 23.86 -12.79 -32.25
N ILE A 8 23.63 -14.10 -32.21
CA ILE A 8 22.33 -14.67 -31.80
C ILE A 8 22.15 -14.69 -30.30
N LEU A 9 23.23 -14.66 -29.52
CA LEU A 9 23.13 -14.70 -28.05
C LEU A 9 22.77 -13.36 -27.43
N MET A 10 22.98 -12.25 -28.12
CA MET A 10 22.64 -10.92 -27.59
C MET A 10 21.18 -10.52 -27.77
N LEU A 11 20.48 -11.13 -28.70
CA LEU A 11 19.06 -10.85 -28.95
C LEU A 11 18.11 -11.52 -27.94
N ALA A 12 18.52 -12.63 -27.35
CA ALA A 12 17.73 -13.32 -26.33
C ALA A 12 17.73 -12.61 -24.97
N GLY A 13 18.78 -11.86 -24.65
CA GLY A 13 18.88 -11.12 -23.40
C GLY A 13 18.04 -9.87 -23.33
N SER A 14 17.77 -9.25 -24.46
CA SER A 14 16.96 -8.01 -24.51
C SER A 14 15.46 -8.25 -24.36
N LEU A 15 14.98 -9.42 -24.76
CA LEU A 15 13.56 -9.78 -24.63
C LEU A 15 13.16 -10.12 -23.18
N SER A 16 14.07 -10.67 -22.38
CA SER A 16 13.84 -10.91 -20.95
C SER A 16 13.73 -9.60 -20.14
N ALA A 17 14.50 -8.59 -20.49
CA ALA A 17 14.46 -7.28 -19.83
C ALA A 17 13.15 -6.53 -20.10
N CYS A 18 12.60 -6.64 -21.31
CA CYS A 18 11.31 -6.05 -21.67
C CYS A 18 10.13 -6.70 -20.91
N GLY A 19 10.16 -8.01 -20.70
CA GLY A 19 9.10 -8.72 -19.96
C GLY A 19 9.03 -8.33 -18.49
N GLN A 20 10.16 -8.15 -17.84
CA GLN A 20 10.22 -7.71 -16.43
C GLN A 20 9.80 -6.25 -16.26
N PHE A 21 10.10 -5.39 -17.23
CA PHE A 21 9.71 -3.99 -17.20
C PHE A 21 8.19 -3.82 -17.38
N TYR A 22 7.57 -4.64 -18.19
CA TYR A 22 6.12 -4.62 -18.44
C TYR A 22 5.31 -5.05 -17.22
N GLN A 23 5.74 -6.06 -16.47
CA GLN A 23 5.06 -6.49 -15.24
C GLN A 23 5.12 -5.43 -14.13
N LYS A 24 6.22 -4.71 -14.01
CA LYS A 24 6.36 -3.64 -13.02
C LYS A 24 5.43 -2.44 -13.28
N HIS A 25 5.18 -2.12 -14.55
CA HIS A 25 4.22 -1.09 -14.94
C HIS A 25 2.76 -1.50 -14.71
N SER A 26 2.44 -2.76 -14.95
CA SER A 26 1.06 -3.26 -14.77
C SER A 26 0.61 -3.22 -13.31
N HIS A 27 1.47 -3.60 -12.36
CA HIS A 27 1.15 -3.52 -10.93
C HIS A 27 1.00 -2.08 -10.44
N ARG A 28 1.83 -1.17 -10.95
CA ARG A 28 1.75 0.26 -10.56
C ARG A 28 0.46 0.90 -11.02
N ASN A 29 0.00 0.59 -12.22
CA ASN A 29 -1.20 1.16 -12.80
C ASN A 29 -2.49 0.68 -12.11
N VAL A 30 -2.56 -0.58 -11.68
CA VAL A 30 -3.73 -1.11 -10.96
C VAL A 30 -3.86 -0.45 -9.59
N THR A 31 -2.78 -0.33 -8.84
CA THR A 31 -2.77 0.34 -7.52
C THR A 31 -3.15 1.82 -7.65
N GLU A 32 -2.63 2.51 -8.64
CA GLU A 32 -2.92 3.92 -8.89
C GLU A 32 -4.39 4.16 -9.28
N MET A 33 -4.96 3.31 -10.12
CA MET A 33 -6.38 3.38 -10.49
C MET A 33 -7.31 3.16 -9.30
N GLU A 34 -6.97 2.28 -8.38
CA GLU A 34 -7.78 2.00 -7.19
C GLU A 34 -7.70 3.12 -6.15
N THR A 35 -6.51 3.69 -5.92
CA THR A 35 -6.35 4.79 -4.95
C THR A 35 -7.05 6.08 -5.41
N ASN A 36 -7.36 6.22 -6.69
CA ASN A 36 -8.15 7.35 -7.20
C ASN A 36 -9.59 7.39 -6.67
N LYS A 37 -10.10 6.31 -6.10
CA LYS A 37 -11.39 6.27 -5.39
C LYS A 37 -11.35 7.00 -4.04
N ILE A 38 -10.15 7.28 -3.52
CA ILE A 38 -9.96 7.94 -2.23
C ILE A 38 -9.92 9.45 -2.45
N SER A 39 -11.00 10.13 -2.06
CA SER A 39 -11.15 11.58 -2.25
C SER A 39 -10.30 12.43 -1.31
N ASN A 40 -10.00 11.94 -0.11
CA ASN A 40 -9.16 12.66 0.83
C ASN A 40 -7.69 12.53 0.44
N LYS A 41 -7.02 13.67 0.19
CA LYS A 41 -5.64 13.69 -0.30
C LYS A 41 -4.61 13.10 0.66
N THR A 42 -4.78 13.36 1.95
CA THR A 42 -3.87 12.82 2.99
C THR A 42 -4.02 11.32 3.12
N VAL A 43 -5.25 10.82 3.16
CA VAL A 43 -5.54 9.38 3.19
C VAL A 43 -5.03 8.69 1.93
N LYS A 44 -5.26 9.30 0.76
CA LYS A 44 -4.73 8.77 -0.51
C LYS A 44 -3.21 8.61 -0.45
N ALA A 45 -2.49 9.66 -0.03
CA ALA A 45 -1.04 9.62 0.11
C ALA A 45 -0.59 8.54 1.12
N ALA A 46 -1.30 8.39 2.23
CA ALA A 46 -1.02 7.37 3.23
C ALA A 46 -1.21 5.95 2.67
N ILE A 47 -2.31 5.68 2.00
CA ILE A 47 -2.57 4.38 1.37
C ILE A 47 -1.55 4.08 0.27
N GLU A 48 -1.20 5.06 -0.55
CA GLU A 48 -0.16 4.89 -1.57
C GLU A 48 1.21 4.56 -0.96
N ALA A 49 1.60 5.25 0.11
CA ALA A 49 2.81 4.95 0.85
C ALA A 49 2.80 3.53 1.43
N TRP A 50 1.68 3.12 2.01
CA TRP A 50 1.48 1.77 2.52
C TRP A 50 1.65 0.71 1.42
N GLN A 51 0.95 0.88 0.30
CA GLN A 51 0.98 -0.05 -0.84
C GLN A 51 2.37 -0.15 -1.48
N GLN A 52 3.15 0.91 -1.46
CA GLN A 52 4.50 0.97 -2.00
C GLN A 52 5.58 0.48 -1.02
N GLY A 53 5.22 0.20 0.23
CA GLY A 53 6.18 -0.13 1.28
C GLY A 53 7.04 1.06 1.71
N ASN A 54 6.57 2.28 1.49
CA ASN A 54 7.30 3.51 1.81
C ASN A 54 7.00 3.97 3.25
N SER A 55 7.72 3.41 4.21
CA SER A 55 7.55 3.70 5.63
C SER A 55 7.89 5.14 6.01
N GLU A 56 8.85 5.75 5.34
CA GLU A 56 9.25 7.14 5.59
C GLU A 56 8.10 8.10 5.24
N LEU A 57 7.54 7.99 4.04
CA LEU A 57 6.39 8.80 3.64
C LEU A 57 5.18 8.53 4.53
N TRP A 58 4.88 7.26 4.82
CA TRP A 58 3.80 6.88 5.73
C TRP A 58 3.91 7.59 7.07
N LEU A 59 5.04 7.45 7.75
CA LEU A 59 5.27 8.07 9.05
C LEU A 59 5.21 9.60 9.01
N SER A 60 5.66 10.23 7.92
CA SER A 60 5.64 11.69 7.76
C SER A 60 4.24 12.30 7.71
N LEU A 61 3.21 11.51 7.36
CA LEU A 61 1.83 11.95 7.28
C LEU A 61 1.10 11.93 8.64
N PHE A 62 1.70 11.33 9.64
CA PHE A 62 1.13 11.20 10.99
C PHE A 62 1.77 12.18 11.98
N THR A 63 1.01 12.55 13.01
CA THR A 63 1.57 13.26 14.15
C THR A 63 2.56 12.38 14.90
N GLU A 64 3.50 12.99 15.61
CA GLU A 64 4.52 12.25 16.36
C GLU A 64 3.93 11.34 17.45
N ASP A 65 2.81 11.75 18.03
CA ASP A 65 2.05 11.04 19.07
C ASP A 65 0.82 10.29 18.53
N ALA A 66 0.81 9.98 17.24
CA ALA A 66 -0.32 9.29 16.60
C ALA A 66 -0.71 8.01 17.33
N LYS A 67 -2.02 7.80 17.49
CA LYS A 67 -2.60 6.64 18.16
C LYS A 67 -3.03 5.58 17.15
N LEU A 68 -2.78 4.34 17.47
CA LEU A 68 -3.27 3.18 16.73
C LEU A 68 -4.20 2.34 17.60
N LEU A 69 -5.37 2.02 17.08
CA LEU A 69 -6.30 1.02 17.60
C LEU A 69 -6.40 -0.13 16.58
N ASP A 70 -6.18 -1.34 17.04
CA ASP A 70 -6.28 -2.57 16.25
C ASP A 70 -7.37 -3.45 16.87
N ASP A 71 -8.50 -3.60 16.17
CA ASP A 71 -9.73 -4.19 16.73
C ASP A 71 -10.10 -3.60 18.11
N GLY A 72 -9.98 -2.28 18.24
CA GLY A 72 -10.28 -1.53 19.45
C GLY A 72 -9.19 -1.56 20.54
N LYS A 73 -8.09 -2.25 20.32
CA LYS A 73 -6.97 -2.34 21.27
C LYS A 73 -5.86 -1.36 20.89
N ILE A 74 -5.35 -0.63 21.88
CA ILE A 74 -4.22 0.28 21.71
C ILE A 74 -2.96 -0.50 21.34
N ARG A 75 -2.28 -0.07 20.26
CA ARG A 75 -1.00 -0.62 19.80
C ARG A 75 0.01 0.49 19.63
N ASN A 76 1.28 0.16 19.70
CA ASN A 76 2.35 1.09 19.39
C ASN A 76 2.36 1.34 17.88
N PHE A 77 2.05 2.58 17.46
CA PHE A 77 1.93 2.96 16.06
C PHE A 77 3.24 2.79 15.28
N LYS A 78 4.37 3.24 15.82
CA LYS A 78 5.68 3.17 15.15
C LYS A 78 6.15 1.72 15.00
N GLU A 79 6.00 0.93 16.05
CA GLU A 79 6.36 -0.50 16.01
C GLU A 79 5.50 -1.27 15.00
N PHE A 80 4.19 -1.06 15.02
CA PHE A 80 3.27 -1.65 14.05
C PHE A 80 3.66 -1.27 12.62
N SER A 81 3.83 0.02 12.36
CA SER A 81 4.17 0.53 11.01
C SER A 81 5.46 -0.09 10.48
N THR A 82 6.49 -0.20 11.31
CA THR A 82 7.77 -0.78 10.93
C THR A 82 7.66 -2.28 10.60
N LYS A 83 6.81 -3.01 11.32
CA LYS A 83 6.62 -4.45 11.12
C LYS A 83 5.69 -4.79 9.96
N ALA A 84 4.66 -3.98 9.73
CA ALA A 84 3.61 -4.28 8.76
C ALA A 84 3.91 -3.75 7.34
N ILE A 85 4.50 -2.56 7.24
CA ILE A 85 4.80 -1.96 5.93
C ILE A 85 5.78 -2.84 5.14
N GLY A 86 5.41 -3.13 3.89
CA GLY A 86 6.16 -4.04 3.01
C GLY A 86 5.77 -5.51 3.14
N HIS A 87 5.03 -5.89 4.19
CA HIS A 87 4.55 -7.25 4.44
C HIS A 87 3.03 -7.38 4.39
N GLU A 88 2.34 -6.26 4.43
CA GLU A 88 0.89 -6.19 4.41
C GLU A 88 0.41 -5.17 3.38
N ARG A 89 -0.66 -5.48 2.66
CA ARG A 89 -1.21 -4.62 1.62
C ARG A 89 -2.69 -4.87 1.36
N PHE A 90 -3.39 -3.86 0.88
CA PHE A 90 -4.68 -4.06 0.24
C PHE A 90 -4.51 -4.79 -1.10
N THR A 91 -5.35 -5.75 -1.36
CA THR A 91 -5.44 -6.44 -2.65
C THR A 91 -6.61 -5.92 -3.48
N SER A 92 -7.61 -5.32 -2.84
CA SER A 92 -8.67 -4.53 -3.48
C SER A 92 -9.26 -3.51 -2.51
N PHE A 93 -9.77 -2.39 -3.04
CA PHE A 93 -10.56 -1.41 -2.28
C PHE A 93 -12.04 -1.61 -2.64
N GLU A 94 -12.81 -2.14 -1.70
CA GLU A 94 -14.21 -2.50 -1.94
C GLU A 94 -15.16 -1.36 -1.57
N LYS A 95 -14.80 -0.55 -0.56
CA LYS A 95 -15.65 0.49 -0.04
C LYS A 95 -14.81 1.66 0.49
N VAL A 96 -15.18 2.87 0.10
CA VAL A 96 -14.59 4.11 0.61
C VAL A 96 -15.72 4.97 1.15
N GLU A 97 -15.67 5.30 2.43
CA GLU A 97 -16.72 6.02 3.14
C GLU A 97 -16.16 7.23 3.90
N ASN A 98 -17.08 7.98 4.52
CA ASN A 98 -16.75 9.07 5.41
C ASN A 98 -15.83 10.10 4.75
N ASN A 99 -16.21 10.56 3.54
CA ASN A 99 -15.44 11.53 2.75
C ASN A 99 -13.99 11.12 2.48
N GLY A 100 -13.77 9.82 2.26
CA GLY A 100 -12.44 9.27 1.97
C GLY A 100 -11.60 8.97 3.21
N LEU A 101 -12.17 9.06 4.42
CA LEU A 101 -11.46 8.78 5.66
C LEU A 101 -11.50 7.30 6.09
N SER A 102 -12.45 6.53 5.56
CA SER A 102 -12.62 5.12 5.89
C SER A 102 -12.49 4.25 4.65
N ILE A 103 -11.53 3.35 4.67
CA ILE A 103 -11.19 2.45 3.56
C ILE A 103 -11.47 1.02 4.01
N TYR A 104 -12.19 0.27 3.20
CA TYR A 104 -12.49 -1.15 3.41
C TYR A 104 -12.07 -1.94 2.19
N GLY A 105 -11.52 -3.12 2.39
CA GLY A 105 -11.14 -3.97 1.28
C GLY A 105 -10.56 -5.31 1.68
N GLN A 106 -10.22 -6.09 0.65
CA GLN A 106 -9.43 -7.29 0.82
C GLN A 106 -8.00 -6.92 1.14
N PHE A 107 -7.38 -7.69 2.01
CA PHE A 107 -6.06 -7.42 2.55
C PHE A 107 -5.24 -8.68 2.62
N HIS A 108 -3.97 -8.57 2.34
CA HIS A 108 -3.01 -9.65 2.49
C HIS A 108 -1.98 -9.30 3.56
N SER A 109 -1.74 -10.24 4.46
CA SER A 109 -0.63 -10.21 5.42
C SER A 109 0.26 -11.42 5.20
N ASP A 110 1.56 -11.23 5.12
CA ASP A 110 2.53 -12.33 5.03
C ASP A 110 2.42 -13.28 6.24
N THR A 111 1.98 -12.79 7.38
CA THR A 111 1.80 -13.57 8.61
C THR A 111 0.42 -14.22 8.74
N TRP A 112 -0.65 -13.48 8.37
CA TRP A 112 -2.04 -13.88 8.68
C TRP A 112 -2.84 -14.31 7.46
N GLY A 113 -2.28 -14.19 6.23
CA GLY A 113 -2.97 -14.53 4.99
C GLY A 113 -3.97 -13.46 4.56
N ASP A 114 -5.04 -13.87 3.90
CA ASP A 114 -6.01 -12.98 3.27
C ASP A 114 -7.25 -12.82 4.14
N PHE A 115 -7.69 -11.58 4.34
CA PHE A 115 -8.89 -11.25 5.09
C PHE A 115 -9.44 -9.88 4.69
N LYS A 116 -10.67 -9.56 5.09
CA LYS A 116 -11.25 -8.23 4.94
C LYS A 116 -10.79 -7.32 6.08
N THR A 117 -10.42 -6.10 5.75
CA THR A 117 -9.97 -5.13 6.73
C THR A 117 -10.60 -3.76 6.53
N TYR A 118 -10.51 -2.93 7.56
CA TYR A 118 -10.78 -1.51 7.49
C TYR A 118 -9.59 -0.70 8.00
N PHE A 119 -9.37 0.46 7.38
CA PHE A 119 -8.51 1.52 7.88
C PHE A 119 -9.35 2.79 8.01
N LYS A 120 -9.46 3.33 9.20
CA LYS A 120 -10.18 4.58 9.49
C LYS A 120 -9.19 5.64 9.99
N PHE A 121 -9.08 6.71 9.24
CA PHE A 121 -8.14 7.79 9.49
C PHE A 121 -8.82 8.98 10.16
N TYR A 122 -8.14 9.57 11.12
CA TYR A 122 -8.58 10.77 11.84
C TYR A 122 -7.53 11.85 11.62
N ILE A 123 -7.95 12.97 11.03
CA ILE A 123 -7.06 14.04 10.56
C ILE A 123 -7.34 15.32 11.37
N ASN A 124 -6.29 16.00 11.80
CA ASN A 124 -6.39 17.28 12.52
C ASN A 124 -6.56 18.48 11.56
N ASN A 125 -6.69 19.68 12.12
CA ASN A 125 -6.95 20.91 11.35
C ASN A 125 -5.78 21.32 10.43
N VAL A 126 -4.59 20.80 10.64
CA VAL A 126 -3.40 21.07 9.80
C VAL A 126 -3.12 19.97 8.78
N GLY A 127 -4.03 19.00 8.65
CA GLY A 127 -3.96 17.93 7.65
C GLY A 127 -3.07 16.76 8.03
N GLN A 128 -2.71 16.60 9.30
CA GLN A 128 -1.94 15.45 9.79
C GLN A 128 -2.86 14.38 10.40
N ILE A 129 -2.51 13.12 10.22
CA ILE A 129 -3.23 11.99 10.81
C ILE A 129 -2.78 11.84 12.27
N TYR A 130 -3.71 11.97 13.21
CA TYR A 130 -3.44 11.84 14.63
C TYR A 130 -3.92 10.51 15.23
N LYS A 131 -4.79 9.79 14.51
CA LYS A 131 -5.28 8.47 14.93
C LYS A 131 -5.60 7.61 13.71
N LEU A 132 -5.30 6.32 13.82
CA LEU A 132 -5.67 5.28 12.89
C LEU A 132 -6.37 4.15 13.63
N GLU A 133 -7.51 3.73 13.15
CA GLU A 133 -8.19 2.52 13.59
C GLU A 133 -8.15 1.49 12.47
N ILE A 134 -7.70 0.29 12.79
CA ILE A 134 -7.66 -0.85 11.87
C ILE A 134 -8.33 -2.06 12.51
N GLY A 135 -8.65 -3.04 11.72
CA GLY A 135 -9.19 -4.31 12.20
C GLY A 135 -9.82 -5.14 11.10
N GLN A 136 -10.36 -6.29 11.49
CA GLN A 136 -11.15 -7.11 10.58
C GLN A 136 -12.51 -6.45 10.29
N ALA A 137 -12.93 -6.51 9.05
CA ALA A 137 -14.21 -5.97 8.59
C ALA A 137 -15.24 -7.09 8.38
N ASP A 138 -16.47 -6.82 8.86
CA ASP A 138 -17.63 -7.71 8.73
C ASP A 138 -18.69 -7.08 7.83
N TYR A 139 -18.44 -7.04 6.53
CA TYR A 139 -19.41 -6.52 5.55
C TYR A 139 -19.52 -7.45 4.34
#